data_be6197f5d51e317d2bf0cd651f12d1c2
#
_entry.id   be6197f5d51e317d2bf0cd651f12d1c2
#
_cell.length_a   1.000
_cell.length_b   1.000
_cell.length_c   1.000
_cell.angle_alpha   90.00
_cell.angle_beta   90.00
_cell.angle_gamma   90.00
#
_symmetry.space_group_name_H-M   'P 1'
#
loop_
_entity.id
_entity.type
_entity.pdbx_description
1 polymer ?
#
loop_
_entity_poly.entity_id
_entity_poly.type
_entity_poly.pdbx_seq_one_letter_code
_entity_poly.pdbx_strand_id
1 'polypeptide(L)' 'MAVAIDPVCGMQVDTETATLTSEHDGTTYYFCGKGCKLDFDEDPAKYLDPAYVPQGM' A
#
# COMPACT_ATOMS: atom_id res chain seq x y z
N MET A 1 -18.50 -2.40 3.16
CA MET A 1 -17.33 -2.35 2.29
C MET A 1 -16.10 -1.94 3.10
N ALA A 2 -15.00 -2.61 2.90
CA ALA A 2 -13.78 -2.32 3.63
C ALA A 2 -12.85 -1.48 2.76
N VAL A 3 -12.16 -0.56 3.40
CA VAL A 3 -11.24 0.34 2.71
C VAL A 3 -9.91 0.34 3.43
N ALA A 4 -8.83 0.25 2.66
CA ALA A 4 -7.47 0.35 3.20
C ALA A 4 -6.76 1.52 2.54
N ILE A 5 -5.68 1.96 3.16
CA ILE A 5 -4.88 3.05 2.61
C ILE A 5 -3.64 2.47 1.96
N ASP A 6 -3.40 2.87 0.72
CA ASP A 6 -2.19 2.48 -0.01
C ASP A 6 -0.98 3.05 0.72
N PRO A 7 -0.02 2.22 1.16
CA PRO A 7 1.12 2.72 1.90
C PRO A 7 2.10 3.54 1.06
N VAL A 8 2.00 3.46 -0.25
CA VAL A 8 2.90 4.20 -1.13
C VAL A 8 2.37 5.58 -1.46
N CYS A 9 1.13 5.66 -1.92
CA CYS A 9 0.56 6.94 -2.35
C CYS A 9 -0.47 7.52 -1.38
N GLY A 10 -0.93 6.75 -0.41
CA GLY A 10 -1.89 7.24 0.59
C GLY A 10 -3.32 7.31 0.11
N MET A 11 -3.63 6.74 -1.05
CA MET A 11 -4.99 6.74 -1.58
C MET A 11 -5.82 5.61 -1.00
N GLN A 12 -7.13 5.80 -0.98
CA GLN A 12 -8.05 4.76 -0.49
C GLN A 12 -8.19 3.65 -1.52
N VAL A 13 -8.15 2.41 -1.04
CA VAL A 13 -8.27 1.24 -1.88
C VAL A 13 -9.39 0.36 -1.33
N ASP A 14 -10.29 -0.08 -2.19
CA ASP A 14 -11.36 -1.00 -1.79
C ASP A 14 -10.76 -2.40 -1.66
N THR A 15 -10.77 -2.93 -0.43
CA THR A 15 -10.16 -4.22 -0.16
C THR A 15 -10.90 -5.38 -0.80
N GLU A 16 -12.18 -5.20 -1.14
CA GLU A 16 -12.98 -6.26 -1.73
C GLU A 16 -12.68 -6.44 -3.22
N THR A 17 -12.31 -5.37 -3.90
CA THR A 17 -12.03 -5.41 -5.33
C THR A 17 -10.55 -5.34 -5.64
N ALA A 18 -9.72 -5.02 -4.65
CA ALA A 18 -8.28 -4.88 -4.85
C ALA A 18 -7.65 -6.21 -5.22
N THR A 19 -6.93 -6.22 -6.34
CA THR A 19 -6.20 -7.40 -6.79
C THR A 19 -4.70 -7.25 -6.57
N LEU A 20 -4.25 -6.03 -6.31
CA LEU A 20 -2.84 -5.73 -6.08
C LEU A 20 -2.60 -5.62 -4.59
N THR A 21 -2.11 -6.70 -4.02
CA THR A 21 -1.85 -6.77 -2.58
C THR A 21 -0.47 -7.33 -2.32
N SER A 22 0.05 -7.05 -1.14
CA SER A 22 1.33 -7.59 -0.71
C SER A 22 1.25 -7.86 0.79
N GLU A 23 1.84 -8.95 1.23
CA GLU A 23 1.88 -9.30 2.64
C GLU A 23 3.29 -9.09 3.17
N HIS A 24 3.40 -8.36 4.27
CA HIS A 24 4.68 -8.09 4.90
C HIS A 24 4.52 -8.12 6.41
N ASP A 25 5.35 -8.91 7.07
CA ASP A 25 5.37 -9.02 8.53
C ASP A 25 3.98 -9.33 9.13
N GLY A 26 3.24 -10.20 8.44
CA GLY A 26 1.92 -10.62 8.91
C GLY A 26 0.80 -9.64 8.61
N THR A 27 1.10 -8.56 7.91
CA THR A 27 0.11 -7.54 7.56
C THR A 27 -0.08 -7.49 6.05
N THR A 28 -1.33 -7.45 5.60
CA THR A 28 -1.64 -7.35 4.19
C THR A 28 -1.83 -5.89 3.80
N TYR A 29 -1.14 -5.48 2.75
CA TYR A 29 -1.22 -4.12 2.22
C TYR A 29 -1.87 -4.13 0.85
N TYR A 30 -2.69 -3.13 0.60
CA TYR A 30 -3.45 -3.02 -0.65
C TYR A 30 -2.93 -1.82 -1.42
N PHE A 31 -2.91 -1.93 -2.74
CA PHE A 31 -2.33 -0.90 -3.60
C PHE A 31 -3.33 -0.45 -4.65
N CYS A 32 -3.27 0.83 -4.98
CA CYS A 32 -4.17 1.41 -5.97
C CYS A 32 -3.74 1.09 -7.39
N GLY A 33 -2.48 0.71 -7.58
CA GLY A 33 -1.96 0.40 -8.89
C GLY A 33 -0.71 -0.45 -8.84
N LYS A 34 -0.37 -1.03 -9.98
CA LYS A 34 0.77 -1.94 -10.07
C LYS A 34 2.09 -1.24 -9.74
N GLY A 35 2.21 0.02 -10.12
CA GLY A 35 3.42 0.78 -9.83
C GLY A 35 3.65 0.92 -8.32
N CYS A 36 2.58 1.18 -7.57
CA CYS A 36 2.69 1.28 -6.13
C CYS A 36 3.09 -0.04 -5.51
N LYS A 37 2.51 -1.14 -6.01
CA LYS A 37 2.85 -2.46 -5.52
C LYS A 37 4.32 -2.79 -5.76
N LEU A 38 4.81 -2.49 -6.96
CA LEU A 38 6.22 -2.75 -7.30
C LEU A 38 7.16 -1.92 -6.45
N ASP A 39 6.83 -0.65 -6.24
CA ASP A 39 7.64 0.23 -5.41
C ASP A 39 7.72 -0.31 -3.97
N PHE A 40 6.58 -0.75 -3.45
CA PHE A 40 6.55 -1.31 -2.10
C PHE A 40 7.38 -2.59 -2.02
N ASP A 41 7.26 -3.47 -3.01
CA ASP A 41 7.99 -4.73 -3.00
C ASP A 41 9.51 -4.52 -3.09
N GLU A 42 9.93 -3.45 -3.73
CA GLU A 42 11.35 -3.15 -3.85
C GLU A 42 11.93 -2.64 -2.53
N ASP A 43 11.16 -1.85 -1.80
CA ASP A 43 11.64 -1.25 -0.55
C ASP A 43 10.50 -1.10 0.46
N PRO A 44 10.02 -2.21 1.02
CA PRO A 44 8.90 -2.14 1.96
C PRO A 44 9.25 -1.37 3.23
N ALA A 45 10.49 -1.42 3.69
CA ALA A 45 10.89 -0.74 4.92
C ALA A 45 10.73 0.78 4.80
N LYS A 46 10.96 1.33 3.61
CA LYS A 46 10.81 2.75 3.37
C LYS A 46 9.36 3.21 3.62
N TYR A 47 8.42 2.43 3.10
CA TYR A 47 7.01 2.79 3.18
C TYR A 47 6.39 2.43 4.52
N LEU A 48 7.02 1.56 5.28
CA LEU A 48 6.55 1.20 6.61
C LEU A 48 7.20 2.03 7.71
N ASP A 49 8.15 2.89 7.35
CA ASP A 49 8.80 3.78 8.28
C ASP A 49 7.78 4.78 8.82
N PRO A 50 7.64 4.92 10.16
CA PRO A 50 6.69 5.87 10.73
C PRO A 50 6.97 7.33 10.33
N ALA A 51 8.18 7.62 9.88
CA ALA A 51 8.51 8.96 9.40
C ALA A 51 8.09 9.18 7.93
N TYR A 52 7.72 8.11 7.23
CA TYR A 52 7.30 8.23 5.84
C TYR A 52 5.89 8.80 5.76
N VAL A 53 5.71 9.82 4.94
CA VAL A 53 4.40 10.43 4.71
C VAL A 53 4.02 10.20 3.25
N PRO A 54 2.95 9.44 2.97
CA PRO A 54 2.50 9.24 1.60
C PRO A 54 2.15 10.57 0.93
N GLN A 55 2.54 10.70 -0.33
CA GLN A 55 2.26 11.90 -1.11
C GLN A 55 0.92 11.80 -1.81
N GLY A 56 -0.08 11.39 -1.09
CA GLY A 56 -1.42 11.26 -1.62
C GLY A 56 -2.00 12.61 -2.03
N MET A 57 -3.00 12.56 -2.89
CA MET A 57 -3.66 13.77 -3.38
C MET A 57 -4.67 14.32 -2.41
#